data_1b74c31ef1dbfbba7432f2b4e581a95f
#
_entry.id   1b74c31ef1dbfbba7432f2b4e581a95f
#
_cell.length_a   1.000
_cell.length_b   1.000
_cell.length_c   1.000
_cell.angle_alpha   90.00
_cell.angle_beta   90.00
_cell.angle_gamma   90.00
#
_symmetry.space_group_name_H-M   'P 1'
#
loop_
_entity.id
_entity.type
_entity.pdbx_description
1 polymer ?
#
loop_
_entity_poly.entity_id
_entity_poly.type
_entity_poly.pdbx_seq_one_letter_code
_entity_poly.pdbx_strand_id
1 'polypeptide(L)'
;MSRRSTAVLSLFALLTFASPTRAADKPVELGNRRELFVDSLLIDDLKGGELRLQTPVEAGVALQFDAPWEGPFVGYPTVLKDGDVYRMYYRGWPQTSDKEVTCYAESQDGVTWTKPNLGLFEFQGSKENNILFSEPGVSHNFSPFLDTRPGVPADQRLKAIGGTAKTGLIAWASG
;
A
#
# COMPACT_ATOMS: atom_id res chain seq x y z
N MET A 1 -4.74 -55.44 73.48
CA MET A 1 -5.36 -54.54 72.47
C MET A 1 -4.22 -53.81 71.75
N SER A 2 -3.85 -54.29 70.58
CA SER A 2 -2.72 -53.72 69.78
C SER A 2 -3.28 -52.79 68.72
N ARG A 3 -2.92 -51.52 68.78
CA ARG A 3 -3.25 -50.52 67.69
C ARG A 3 -2.21 -50.63 66.60
N ARG A 4 -2.60 -50.98 65.43
CA ARG A 4 -1.78 -50.94 64.22
C ARG A 4 -1.93 -49.51 63.57
N SER A 5 -0.84 -48.74 63.55
CA SER A 5 -0.79 -47.47 62.82
C SER A 5 -0.47 -47.76 61.37
N THR A 6 -1.33 -47.37 60.50
CA THR A 6 -1.13 -47.44 59.03
C THR A 6 -0.56 -46.10 58.58
N ALA A 7 0.69 -46.12 58.12
CA ALA A 7 1.33 -44.93 57.51
C ALA A 7 0.91 -44.89 56.02
N VAL A 8 0.26 -43.79 55.61
CA VAL A 8 -0.05 -43.49 54.21
C VAL A 8 1.10 -42.69 53.64
N LEU A 9 1.83 -43.28 52.71
CA LEU A 9 2.89 -42.65 51.97
C LEU A 9 2.28 -41.95 50.75
N SER A 10 2.16 -40.61 50.79
CA SER A 10 1.71 -39.81 49.63
C SER A 10 2.89 -39.58 48.69
N LEU A 11 2.85 -40.21 47.53
CA LEU A 11 3.82 -40.02 46.46
C LEU A 11 3.42 -38.77 45.66
N PHE A 12 4.13 -37.63 45.86
CA PHE A 12 3.98 -36.45 45.03
C PHE A 12 4.77 -36.65 43.75
N ALA A 13 4.08 -36.88 42.62
CA ALA A 13 4.69 -36.87 41.30
C ALA A 13 4.90 -35.40 40.85
N LEU A 14 6.17 -34.96 40.82
CA LEU A 14 6.54 -33.70 40.16
C LEU A 14 6.42 -33.88 38.65
N LEU A 15 5.35 -33.35 38.06
CA LEU A 15 5.23 -33.15 36.61
C LEU A 15 6.12 -31.97 36.20
N THR A 16 7.30 -32.24 35.70
CA THR A 16 8.12 -31.25 35.01
C THR A 16 7.52 -31.00 33.64
N PHE A 17 6.85 -29.86 33.48
CA PHE A 17 6.49 -29.33 32.15
C PHE A 17 7.78 -28.94 31.45
N ALA A 18 8.27 -29.75 30.55
CA ALA A 18 9.26 -29.37 29.59
C ALA A 18 8.58 -28.35 28.64
N SER A 19 8.93 -27.06 28.74
CA SER A 19 8.57 -26.10 27.72
C SER A 19 9.13 -26.55 26.38
N PRO A 20 8.34 -26.58 25.30
CA PRO A 20 8.88 -26.90 23.98
C PRO A 20 9.97 -25.88 23.65
N THR A 21 11.22 -26.32 23.61
CA THR A 21 12.29 -25.55 23.00
C THR A 21 11.95 -25.41 21.53
N ARG A 22 11.52 -24.20 21.12
CA ARG A 22 11.41 -23.83 19.71
C ARG A 22 12.78 -24.06 19.10
N ALA A 23 12.88 -24.98 18.14
CA ALA A 23 14.09 -25.13 17.35
C ALA A 23 14.39 -23.76 16.75
N ALA A 24 15.63 -23.28 16.94
CA ALA A 24 16.07 -22.03 16.34
C ALA A 24 15.94 -22.19 14.82
N ASP A 25 14.96 -21.55 14.24
CA ASP A 25 14.81 -21.47 12.79
C ASP A 25 16.07 -20.78 12.25
N LYS A 26 16.58 -21.27 11.12
CA LYS A 26 17.73 -20.63 10.48
C LYS A 26 17.40 -19.17 10.18
N PRO A 27 18.34 -18.22 10.37
CA PRO A 27 18.11 -16.83 10.00
C PRO A 27 17.60 -16.72 8.56
N VAL A 28 16.62 -15.84 8.35
CA VAL A 28 16.09 -15.57 7.01
C VAL A 28 17.04 -14.64 6.29
N GLU A 29 17.52 -15.07 5.12
CA GLU A 29 18.36 -14.25 4.27
C GLU A 29 17.51 -13.17 3.58
N LEU A 30 17.64 -11.93 4.02
CA LEU A 30 16.93 -10.78 3.48
C LEU A 30 17.61 -10.19 2.24
N GLY A 31 18.92 -10.34 2.12
CA GLY A 31 19.71 -9.72 1.08
C GLY A 31 19.55 -8.19 1.11
N ASN A 32 19.12 -7.60 -0.03
CA ASN A 32 18.87 -6.16 -0.16
C ASN A 32 17.36 -5.81 -0.13
N ARG A 33 16.49 -6.74 0.25
CA ARG A 33 15.06 -6.48 0.38
C ARG A 33 14.79 -5.52 1.55
N ARG A 34 13.80 -4.66 1.39
CA ARG A 34 13.25 -3.84 2.47
C ARG A 34 12.12 -4.61 3.11
N GLU A 35 12.20 -4.78 4.42
CA GLU A 35 11.18 -5.47 5.21
C GLU A 35 10.64 -4.54 6.29
N LEU A 36 9.34 -4.67 6.56
CA LEU A 36 8.69 -3.95 7.66
C LEU A 36 8.77 -4.80 8.92
N PHE A 37 9.30 -4.23 9.99
CA PHE A 37 9.33 -4.86 11.30
C PHE A 37 8.00 -4.60 12.03
N VAL A 38 6.96 -5.28 11.59
CA VAL A 38 5.59 -5.15 12.16
C VAL A 38 5.35 -6.11 13.32
N ASP A 39 6.21 -7.12 13.43
CA ASP A 39 6.20 -8.12 14.49
C ASP A 39 7.64 -8.60 14.78
N SER A 40 7.79 -9.63 15.60
CA SER A 40 9.09 -10.20 15.95
C SER A 40 9.55 -11.35 15.05
N LEU A 41 8.89 -11.60 13.91
CA LEU A 41 9.22 -12.73 13.03
C LEU A 41 10.66 -12.69 12.52
N LEU A 42 11.14 -11.49 12.17
CA LEU A 42 12.48 -11.26 11.62
C LEU A 42 13.52 -10.83 12.68
N ILE A 43 13.12 -10.71 13.94
CA ILE A 43 13.97 -10.26 15.04
C ILE A 43 13.91 -11.29 16.15
N ASP A 44 14.97 -12.08 16.31
CA ASP A 44 15.08 -13.04 17.40
C ASP A 44 15.54 -12.36 18.71
N ASP A 45 16.51 -11.46 18.60
CA ASP A 45 17.06 -10.72 19.73
C ASP A 45 17.44 -9.29 19.30
N LEU A 46 17.04 -8.29 20.06
CA LEU A 46 17.32 -6.87 19.82
C LEU A 46 18.10 -6.29 20.99
N LYS A 47 19.42 -6.19 20.84
CA LYS A 47 20.32 -5.63 21.87
C LYS A 47 20.79 -4.24 21.50
N GLY A 48 20.68 -3.30 22.43
CA GLY A 48 21.16 -1.92 22.24
C GLY A 48 20.32 -1.08 21.29
N GLY A 49 19.10 -1.54 20.96
CA GLY A 49 18.13 -0.82 20.13
C GLY A 49 16.70 -1.07 20.59
N GLU A 50 15.78 -0.32 20.05
CA GLU A 50 14.33 -0.49 20.26
C GLU A 50 13.55 -0.23 18.97
N LEU A 51 12.45 -0.91 18.78
CA LEU A 51 11.49 -0.56 17.74
C LEU A 51 10.65 0.62 18.24
N ARG A 52 10.75 1.74 17.53
CA ARG A 52 10.06 2.97 17.90
C ARG A 52 9.25 3.52 16.74
N LEU A 53 7.95 3.68 16.97
CA LEU A 53 7.10 4.41 16.04
C LEU A 53 7.50 5.88 16.05
N GLN A 54 7.91 6.41 14.90
CA GLN A 54 8.27 7.81 14.78
C GLN A 54 7.01 8.67 14.69
N THR A 55 7.04 9.83 15.34
CA THR A 55 5.97 10.82 15.20
C THR A 55 6.10 11.50 13.82
N PRO A 56 5.05 11.48 12.98
CA PRO A 56 5.08 12.22 11.72
C PRO A 56 5.30 13.71 11.96
N VAL A 57 6.07 14.33 11.08
CA VAL A 57 6.23 15.77 11.04
C VAL A 57 5.33 16.31 9.94
N GLU A 58 4.48 17.28 10.29
CA GLU A 58 3.62 17.93 9.31
C GLU A 58 4.45 18.78 8.35
N ALA A 59 4.31 18.51 7.05
CA ALA A 59 5.06 19.19 5.99
C ALA A 59 4.21 20.16 5.16
N GLY A 60 2.94 20.37 5.56
CA GLY A 60 2.00 21.23 4.86
C GLY A 60 1.24 20.53 3.73
N VAL A 61 0.54 21.33 2.92
CA VAL A 61 -0.26 20.84 1.79
C VAL A 61 0.60 20.71 0.55
N ALA A 62 0.77 19.49 0.06
CA ALA A 62 1.55 19.22 -1.16
C ALA A 62 0.77 19.49 -2.44
N LEU A 63 -0.54 19.19 -2.47
CA LEU A 63 -1.43 19.40 -3.60
C LEU A 63 -2.84 19.72 -3.13
N GLN A 64 -3.49 20.72 -3.72
CA GLN A 64 -4.91 20.99 -3.51
C GLN A 64 -5.72 20.40 -4.67
N PHE A 65 -6.83 19.76 -4.33
CA PHE A 65 -7.79 19.23 -5.29
C PHE A 65 -8.96 20.21 -5.37
N ASP A 66 -8.84 21.21 -6.23
CA ASP A 66 -9.72 22.37 -6.34
C ASP A 66 -10.31 22.60 -7.73
N ALA A 67 -9.94 21.76 -8.69
CA ALA A 67 -10.46 21.87 -10.04
C ALA A 67 -11.91 21.36 -10.15
N PRO A 68 -12.74 21.95 -11.05
CA PRO A 68 -14.15 21.57 -11.18
C PRO A 68 -14.42 20.10 -11.50
N TRP A 69 -13.50 19.45 -12.21
CA TRP A 69 -13.59 18.03 -12.54
C TRP A 69 -13.16 17.11 -11.41
N GLU A 70 -12.45 17.62 -10.40
CA GLU A 70 -12.10 16.87 -9.22
C GLU A 70 -13.29 16.71 -8.27
N GLY A 71 -14.08 17.76 -8.15
CA GLY A 71 -15.30 17.77 -7.34
C GLY A 71 -15.03 17.69 -5.83
N PRO A 72 -16.07 17.50 -5.03
CA PRO A 72 -15.96 17.49 -3.57
C PRO A 72 -15.40 16.17 -3.02
N PHE A 73 -15.33 15.13 -3.85
CA PHE A 73 -14.85 13.82 -3.44
C PHE A 73 -13.68 13.38 -4.31
N VAL A 74 -12.48 13.59 -3.79
CA VAL A 74 -11.23 13.10 -4.37
C VAL A 74 -10.68 11.98 -3.52
N GLY A 75 -10.21 10.91 -4.14
CA GLY A 75 -9.70 9.78 -3.38
C GLY A 75 -8.76 8.88 -4.18
N TYR A 76 -8.24 7.90 -3.46
CA TYR A 76 -7.39 6.83 -3.99
C TYR A 76 -6.15 7.34 -4.74
N PRO A 77 -5.38 8.29 -4.18
CA PRO A 77 -4.14 8.70 -4.82
C PRO A 77 -3.13 7.55 -4.79
N THR A 78 -2.59 7.26 -5.97
CA THR A 78 -1.48 6.32 -6.14
C THR A 78 -0.29 7.09 -6.67
N VAL A 79 0.83 7.02 -5.97
CA VAL A 79 2.07 7.70 -6.38
C VAL A 79 3.10 6.67 -6.81
N LEU A 80 3.64 6.85 -8.00
CA LEU A 80 4.71 6.03 -8.57
C LEU A 80 5.95 6.89 -8.76
N LYS A 81 7.13 6.38 -8.42
CA LYS A 81 8.41 6.97 -8.82
C LYS A 81 8.89 6.30 -10.11
N ASP A 82 8.92 7.05 -11.20
CA ASP A 82 9.35 6.60 -12.52
C ASP A 82 10.56 7.42 -12.97
N GLY A 83 11.76 6.86 -12.77
CA GLY A 83 13.01 7.60 -12.95
C GLY A 83 13.08 8.79 -11.98
N ASP A 84 13.20 9.98 -12.53
CA ASP A 84 13.31 11.24 -11.78
C ASP A 84 11.95 11.93 -11.56
N VAL A 85 10.85 11.33 -12.03
CA VAL A 85 9.51 11.88 -11.93
C VAL A 85 8.65 11.07 -10.98
N TYR A 86 7.95 11.76 -10.10
CA TYR A 86 6.86 11.17 -9.32
C TYR A 86 5.55 11.43 -10.07
N ARG A 87 4.78 10.39 -10.32
CA ARG A 87 3.50 10.42 -11.01
C ARG A 87 2.39 10.09 -10.03
N MET A 88 1.39 10.95 -9.92
CA MET A 88 0.22 10.72 -9.07
C MET A 88 -1.01 10.50 -9.95
N TYR A 89 -1.73 9.44 -9.67
CA TYR A 89 -3.03 9.12 -10.27
C TYR A 89 -4.06 9.15 -9.16
N TYR A 90 -5.17 9.84 -9.38
CA TYR A 90 -6.22 9.97 -8.37
C TYR A 90 -7.59 10.07 -9.00
N ARG A 91 -8.60 9.72 -8.25
CA ARG A 91 -9.99 9.79 -8.67
C ARG A 91 -10.59 11.13 -8.31
N GLY A 92 -11.24 11.78 -9.28
CA GLY A 92 -12.15 12.89 -9.06
C GLY A 92 -13.60 12.48 -9.32
N TRP A 93 -14.53 13.18 -8.70
CA TRP A 93 -15.96 13.00 -8.94
C TRP A 93 -16.64 14.36 -9.07
N PRO A 94 -16.74 14.90 -10.31
CA PRO A 94 -17.38 16.18 -10.56
C PRO A 94 -18.85 16.14 -10.19
N GLN A 95 -19.34 17.18 -9.52
CA GLN A 95 -20.75 17.27 -9.12
C GLN A 95 -21.71 17.37 -10.30
N THR A 96 -21.22 17.81 -11.46
CA THR A 96 -22.00 17.98 -12.69
C THR A 96 -22.13 16.70 -13.52
N SER A 97 -21.57 15.60 -13.03
CA SER A 97 -21.54 14.32 -13.72
C SER A 97 -21.72 13.17 -12.72
N ASP A 98 -22.41 12.13 -13.15
CA ASP A 98 -22.48 10.84 -12.45
C ASP A 98 -21.25 9.96 -12.71
N LYS A 99 -20.30 10.47 -13.51
CA LYS A 99 -19.10 9.74 -13.93
C LYS A 99 -17.88 10.22 -13.16
N GLU A 100 -17.15 9.27 -12.63
CA GLU A 100 -15.84 9.52 -12.05
C GLU A 100 -14.79 9.74 -13.14
N VAL A 101 -13.77 10.49 -12.81
CA VAL A 101 -12.61 10.73 -13.67
C VAL A 101 -11.33 10.23 -12.98
N THR A 102 -10.37 9.81 -13.77
CA THR A 102 -9.00 9.61 -13.31
C THR A 102 -8.18 10.80 -13.72
N CYS A 103 -7.60 11.48 -12.74
CA CYS A 103 -6.74 12.64 -12.91
C CYS A 103 -5.28 12.28 -12.70
N TYR A 104 -4.41 13.15 -13.22
CA TYR A 104 -2.96 13.01 -13.15
C TYR A 104 -2.30 14.26 -12.57
N ALA A 105 -1.28 14.05 -11.76
CA ALA A 105 -0.35 15.10 -11.34
C ALA A 105 1.07 14.55 -11.35
N GLU A 106 2.06 15.45 -11.42
CA GLU A 106 3.47 15.06 -11.42
C GLU A 106 4.31 15.96 -10.53
N SER A 107 5.45 15.43 -10.09
CA SER A 107 6.41 16.12 -9.25
C SER A 107 7.84 15.65 -9.54
N GLN A 108 8.82 16.54 -9.37
CA GLN A 108 10.24 16.20 -9.46
C GLN A 108 10.83 15.82 -8.09
N ASP A 109 10.22 16.29 -7.01
CA ASP A 109 10.74 16.13 -5.65
C ASP A 109 9.82 15.28 -4.73
N GLY A 110 8.60 14.95 -5.20
CA GLY A 110 7.58 14.24 -4.43
C GLY A 110 6.84 15.13 -3.42
N VAL A 111 7.14 16.42 -3.38
CA VAL A 111 6.57 17.41 -2.44
C VAL A 111 5.81 18.48 -3.18
N THR A 112 6.42 19.07 -4.21
CA THR A 112 5.82 20.11 -5.05
C THR A 112 5.17 19.47 -6.27
N TRP A 113 3.85 19.55 -6.36
CA TRP A 113 3.08 18.88 -7.41
C TRP A 113 2.48 19.86 -8.39
N THR A 114 2.43 19.46 -9.64
CA THR A 114 1.77 20.18 -10.73
C THR A 114 0.69 19.33 -11.37
N LYS A 115 -0.39 19.96 -11.84
CA LYS A 115 -1.47 19.35 -12.63
C LYS A 115 -1.27 19.78 -14.08
N PRO A 116 -0.59 18.97 -14.93
CA PRO A 116 -0.35 19.35 -16.32
C PRO A 116 -1.66 19.35 -17.11
N ASN A 117 -1.76 20.23 -18.09
CA ASN A 117 -2.82 20.15 -19.09
C ASN A 117 -2.50 18.99 -20.05
N LEU A 118 -3.28 17.91 -19.97
CA LEU A 118 -3.08 16.72 -20.81
C LEU A 118 -3.76 16.84 -22.17
N GLY A 119 -4.83 17.62 -22.30
CA GLY A 119 -5.57 17.77 -23.54
C GLY A 119 -6.31 16.51 -24.02
N LEU A 120 -6.39 15.46 -23.19
CA LEU A 120 -6.89 14.16 -23.59
C LEU A 120 -8.41 14.04 -23.48
N PHE A 121 -8.99 14.66 -22.47
CA PHE A 121 -10.41 14.53 -22.15
C PHE A 121 -11.11 15.88 -22.17
N GLU A 122 -12.30 15.94 -22.77
CA GLU A 122 -13.12 17.15 -22.75
C GLU A 122 -14.03 17.19 -21.53
N PHE A 123 -13.93 18.28 -20.77
CA PHE A 123 -14.79 18.56 -19.63
C PHE A 123 -15.43 19.94 -19.79
N GLN A 124 -16.75 19.99 -19.86
CA GLN A 124 -17.52 21.25 -20.03
C GLN A 124 -17.06 22.13 -21.19
N GLY A 125 -16.75 21.51 -22.33
CA GLY A 125 -16.33 22.22 -23.55
C GLY A 125 -14.84 22.62 -23.59
N SER A 126 -14.03 22.20 -22.61
CA SER A 126 -12.60 22.47 -22.59
C SER A 126 -11.79 21.20 -22.40
N LYS A 127 -10.63 21.12 -23.05
CA LYS A 127 -9.62 20.11 -22.83
C LYS A 127 -8.44 20.58 -21.97
N GLU A 128 -8.51 21.80 -21.43
CA GLU A 128 -7.51 22.35 -20.53
C GLU A 128 -7.66 21.77 -19.12
N ASN A 129 -7.32 20.51 -18.99
CA ASN A 129 -7.42 19.78 -17.73
C ASN A 129 -6.39 18.64 -17.65
N ASN A 130 -6.26 18.07 -16.46
CA ASN A 130 -5.39 16.94 -16.15
C ASN A 130 -6.15 15.60 -16.07
N ILE A 131 -7.31 15.50 -16.72
CA ILE A 131 -8.06 14.25 -16.79
C ILE A 131 -7.37 13.30 -17.76
N LEU A 132 -7.00 12.14 -17.27
CA LEU A 132 -6.41 11.07 -18.07
C LEU A 132 -7.48 10.29 -18.83
N PHE A 133 -8.55 9.92 -18.16
CA PHE A 133 -9.74 9.28 -18.75
C PHE A 133 -10.94 9.33 -17.80
N SER A 134 -12.12 9.05 -18.35
CA SER A 134 -13.38 8.89 -17.60
C SER A 134 -14.14 7.70 -18.18
N GLU A 135 -13.89 6.54 -17.61
CA GLU A 135 -14.55 5.30 -18.01
C GLU A 135 -15.24 4.66 -16.82
N PRO A 136 -16.55 4.42 -16.86
CA PRO A 136 -17.24 3.74 -15.79
C PRO A 136 -16.62 2.36 -15.50
N GLY A 137 -16.33 2.11 -14.24
CA GLY A 137 -15.72 0.87 -13.81
C GLY A 137 -14.19 0.83 -13.89
N VAL A 138 -13.55 1.75 -14.60
CA VAL A 138 -12.08 1.93 -14.61
C VAL A 138 -11.68 2.97 -13.60
N SER A 139 -12.21 4.19 -13.72
CA SER A 139 -11.86 5.31 -12.84
C SER A 139 -12.19 5.04 -11.37
N HIS A 140 -13.15 4.14 -11.10
CA HIS A 140 -13.55 3.83 -9.72
C HIS A 140 -12.44 3.20 -8.89
N ASN A 141 -11.70 2.26 -9.45
CA ASN A 141 -10.65 1.49 -8.75
C ASN A 141 -9.35 1.40 -9.54
N PHE A 142 -8.99 2.45 -10.29
CA PHE A 142 -7.76 2.46 -11.05
C PHE A 142 -6.54 2.46 -10.14
N SER A 143 -5.76 1.38 -10.20
CA SER A 143 -4.57 1.17 -9.37
C SER A 143 -3.36 0.88 -10.24
N PRO A 144 -2.63 1.92 -10.66
CA PRO A 144 -1.43 1.75 -11.46
C PRO A 144 -0.23 1.34 -10.61
N PHE A 145 0.71 0.65 -11.22
CA PHE A 145 2.00 0.30 -10.63
C PHE A 145 3.10 0.20 -11.68
N LEU A 146 4.35 0.30 -11.25
CA LEU A 146 5.53 0.14 -12.07
C LEU A 146 6.07 -1.28 -11.91
N ASP A 147 6.12 -2.05 -12.99
CA ASP A 147 6.70 -3.37 -13.00
C ASP A 147 8.23 -3.29 -13.20
N THR A 148 8.96 -3.46 -12.11
CA THR A 148 10.42 -3.36 -12.08
C THR A 148 11.13 -4.71 -12.19
N ARG A 149 10.42 -5.78 -12.52
CA ARG A 149 11.04 -7.11 -12.66
C ARG A 149 12.02 -7.14 -13.84
N PRO A 150 13.12 -7.88 -13.71
CA PRO A 150 14.06 -8.05 -14.83
C PRO A 150 13.37 -8.63 -16.07
N GLY A 151 13.68 -8.07 -17.24
CA GLY A 151 13.17 -8.57 -18.53
C GLY A 151 11.77 -8.09 -18.92
N VAL A 152 11.15 -7.20 -18.13
CA VAL A 152 9.88 -6.57 -18.55
C VAL A 152 10.14 -5.65 -19.75
N PRO A 153 9.40 -5.80 -20.88
CA PRO A 153 9.50 -4.89 -22.01
C PRO A 153 9.20 -3.45 -21.62
N ALA A 154 9.89 -2.49 -22.22
CA ALA A 154 9.73 -1.07 -21.90
C ALA A 154 8.30 -0.58 -22.10
N ASP A 155 7.61 -1.08 -23.13
CA ASP A 155 6.22 -0.78 -23.47
C ASP A 155 5.17 -1.52 -22.60
N GLN A 156 5.62 -2.28 -21.59
CA GLN A 156 4.77 -2.99 -20.65
C GLN A 156 5.16 -2.69 -19.18
N ARG A 157 5.97 -1.69 -18.98
CA ARG A 157 6.53 -1.35 -17.69
C ARG A 157 5.51 -0.73 -16.75
N LEU A 158 4.64 0.14 -17.26
CA LEU A 158 3.51 0.67 -16.52
C LEU A 158 2.33 -0.30 -16.65
N LYS A 159 1.80 -0.72 -15.53
CA LYS A 159 0.66 -1.62 -15.45
C LYS A 159 -0.39 -1.07 -14.51
N ALA A 160 -1.63 -1.45 -14.74
CA ALA A 160 -2.71 -1.09 -13.85
C ALA A 160 -3.73 -2.22 -13.74
N ILE A 161 -4.42 -2.23 -12.63
CA ILE A 161 -5.63 -3.01 -12.43
C ILE A 161 -6.77 -2.07 -12.04
N GLY A 162 -7.99 -2.44 -12.35
CA GLY A 162 -9.20 -1.70 -12.00
C GLY A 162 -10.43 -2.56 -12.23
N GLY A 163 -11.58 -1.94 -12.14
CA GLY A 163 -12.84 -2.61 -12.33
C GLY A 163 -13.76 -2.55 -11.12
N THR A 164 -14.96 -3.04 -11.30
CA THR A 164 -16.00 -3.10 -10.27
C THR A 164 -16.61 -4.51 -10.22
N ALA A 165 -17.43 -4.78 -9.23
CA ALA A 165 -18.19 -6.04 -9.19
C ALA A 165 -19.04 -6.28 -10.46
N LYS A 166 -19.49 -5.21 -11.13
CA LYS A 166 -20.27 -5.27 -12.35
C LYS A 166 -19.42 -5.52 -13.60
N THR A 167 -18.24 -4.89 -13.69
CA THR A 167 -17.38 -4.97 -14.89
C THR A 167 -16.37 -6.11 -14.81
N GLY A 168 -16.16 -6.69 -13.62
CA GLY A 168 -15.07 -7.60 -13.34
C GLY A 168 -13.72 -6.88 -13.21
N LEU A 169 -12.65 -7.66 -13.05
CA LEU A 169 -11.28 -7.16 -13.00
C LEU A 169 -10.77 -6.89 -14.42
N ILE A 170 -10.19 -5.73 -14.63
CA ILE A 170 -9.58 -5.29 -15.88
C ILE A 170 -8.12 -4.99 -15.61
N ALA A 171 -7.23 -5.34 -16.53
CA ALA A 171 -5.79 -5.09 -16.43
C ALA A 171 -5.28 -4.38 -17.68
N TRP A 172 -4.33 -3.48 -17.51
CA TRP A 172 -3.65 -2.71 -18.56
C TRP A 172 -2.16 -2.81 -18.44
N ALA A 173 -1.48 -2.67 -19.57
CA ALA A 173 -0.05 -2.46 -19.64
C ALA A 173 0.25 -1.38 -20.68
N SER A 174 1.23 -0.52 -20.37
CA SER A 174 1.72 0.56 -21.23
C SER A 174 3.12 0.96 -20.81
N GLY A 175 3.89 1.44 -21.75
CA GLY A 175 5.21 2.05 -21.52
C GLY A 175 5.20 3.55 -21.64
#